data_e85aa3059709ddeddec9dcabf6e122bd
#
_entry.id   e85aa3059709ddeddec9dcabf6e122bd
#
_cell.length_a   1.000
_cell.length_b   1.000
_cell.length_c   1.000
_cell.angle_alpha   90.00
_cell.angle_beta   90.00
_cell.angle_gamma   90.00
#
_symmetry.space_group_name_H-M   'P 1'
#
loop_
_entity.id
_entity.type
_entity.pdbx_description
1 polymer ?
#
loop_
_entity_poly.entity_id
_entity_poly.type
_entity_poly.pdbx_seq_one_letter_code
_entity_poly.pdbx_strand_id
1 'polypeptide(L)'
;MMNDVIMDLSTLISKLKDKSPFKYNFKVNSEEFWLSESSNETYVEPDFSIISEISNCNLEEAQVILISAVGATGKSELTKRLSYSLKIPVVDLGQTKVVGGNSLTGLIFQHLKPLEGGQWLEDIQNGKTCMIIDALDEGYQKTNTQGFFDFLDDVGEKISKDDCSFIMLGRTNAIELASLYLDGQGIKVAVLQIEPFSLEKAKEFIDKQVCKTNTLSAQHEVSYKATRDYVLDSLGDFFKAKGKQDEEQGNKFIGYAPVLLAISEFLNSQKVGNYKMLFEKLKKSKVKSISLILDIMHRILERDKTYKVVPNLIMGIVKNRSTEFKKVALRDAYTEEEQCARVLYILLGEDYPFKPVDDEAFDIEYRKGLVTWMPDHPFLKGRKPANVVFECYILAKLIGNNKYKDAVYRYLNKTQISSFMFFYLFKELNKKQNIDAEIIVTTQHPYGHE
;
A
#
# COMPACT_ATOMS: atom_id res chain seq x y z
N MET A 1 15.00 5.84 -22.72
CA MET A 1 14.41 5.85 -21.40
C MET A 1 14.26 7.30 -21.00
N MET A 2 13.06 7.85 -21.02
CA MET A 2 12.80 9.16 -20.40
C MET A 2 13.09 8.98 -18.91
N ASN A 3 13.93 9.83 -18.34
CA ASN A 3 14.11 9.88 -16.89
C ASN A 3 12.75 10.23 -16.32
N ASP A 4 12.18 9.35 -15.50
CA ASP A 4 10.97 9.63 -14.75
C ASP A 4 11.21 10.90 -13.93
N VAL A 5 10.47 11.96 -14.26
CA VAL A 5 10.60 13.23 -13.54
C VAL A 5 10.00 13.01 -12.15
N ILE A 6 10.87 12.93 -11.15
CA ILE A 6 10.42 12.87 -9.75
C ILE A 6 9.97 14.26 -9.33
N MET A 7 8.75 14.36 -8.82
CA MET A 7 8.18 15.59 -8.28
C MET A 7 7.75 15.40 -6.83
N ASP A 8 7.80 16.45 -6.05
CA ASP A 8 7.31 16.47 -4.68
C ASP A 8 5.83 16.91 -4.60
N LEU A 9 5.24 16.75 -3.43
CA LEU A 9 3.85 17.16 -3.18
C LEU A 9 3.66 18.68 -3.36
N SER A 10 4.69 19.48 -3.08
CA SER A 10 4.61 20.94 -3.21
C SER A 10 4.41 21.37 -4.67
N THR A 11 4.97 20.64 -5.61
CA THR A 11 4.77 20.83 -7.06
C THR A 11 3.30 20.59 -7.44
N LEU A 12 2.71 19.48 -6.96
CA LEU A 12 1.30 19.18 -7.18
C LEU A 12 0.38 20.24 -6.56
N ILE A 13 0.64 20.63 -5.32
CA ILE A 13 -0.14 21.69 -4.64
C ILE A 13 0.01 23.02 -5.37
N SER A 14 1.21 23.36 -5.85
CA SER A 14 1.47 24.61 -6.58
C SER A 14 0.65 24.71 -7.88
N LYS A 15 0.48 23.60 -8.60
CA LYS A 15 -0.39 23.53 -9.78
C LYS A 15 -1.84 23.92 -9.46
N LEU A 16 -2.31 23.59 -8.26
CA LEU A 16 -3.70 23.72 -7.83
C LEU A 16 -3.93 24.92 -6.88
N LYS A 17 -2.89 25.73 -6.62
CA LYS A 17 -2.94 26.80 -5.62
C LYS A 17 -3.95 27.90 -5.94
N ASP A 18 -4.30 28.09 -7.20
CA ASP A 18 -5.22 29.13 -7.67
C ASP A 18 -6.69 28.66 -7.61
N LYS A 19 -6.92 27.39 -7.22
CA LYS A 19 -8.27 26.86 -7.01
C LYS A 19 -8.95 27.51 -5.81
N SER A 20 -10.21 27.91 -5.99
CA SER A 20 -11.01 28.47 -4.90
C SER A 20 -11.27 27.42 -3.82
N PRO A 21 -11.08 27.76 -2.55
CA PRO A 21 -11.38 26.83 -1.46
C PRO A 21 -12.88 26.55 -1.36
N PHE A 22 -13.22 25.38 -0.82
CA PHE A 22 -14.59 25.01 -0.51
C PHE A 22 -15.16 25.93 0.58
N LYS A 23 -16.32 26.54 0.34
CA LYS A 23 -16.91 27.56 1.21
C LYS A 23 -18.30 27.20 1.74
N TYR A 24 -18.81 26.04 1.40
CA TYR A 24 -20.15 25.62 1.77
C TYR A 24 -20.15 24.77 3.05
N ASN A 25 -21.28 24.75 3.74
CA ASN A 25 -21.44 23.96 4.95
C ASN A 25 -22.08 22.61 4.63
N PHE A 26 -21.54 21.55 5.16
CA PHE A 26 -22.16 20.24 5.07
C PHE A 26 -23.46 20.20 5.87
N LYS A 27 -24.52 19.62 5.30
CA LYS A 27 -25.77 19.33 6.02
C LYS A 27 -25.58 18.27 7.10
N VAL A 28 -24.71 17.29 6.83
CA VAL A 28 -24.40 16.14 7.68
C VAL A 28 -22.91 15.87 7.57
N ASN A 29 -22.23 15.80 8.70
CA ASN A 29 -20.87 15.25 8.73
C ASN A 29 -20.93 13.76 8.41
N SER A 30 -20.23 13.32 7.38
CA SER A 30 -20.19 11.93 6.98
C SER A 30 -18.76 11.52 6.61
N GLU A 31 -18.51 10.21 6.67
CA GLU A 31 -17.26 9.64 6.19
C GLU A 31 -17.20 9.57 4.66
N GLU A 32 -18.34 9.69 3.98
CA GLU A 32 -18.48 9.63 2.52
C GLU A 32 -18.07 10.93 1.84
N PHE A 33 -18.31 12.09 2.50
CA PHE A 33 -18.05 13.41 1.96
C PHE A 33 -17.59 14.37 3.07
N TRP A 34 -16.31 14.75 3.03
CA TRP A 34 -15.68 15.48 4.12
C TRP A 34 -14.61 16.48 3.65
N LEU A 35 -14.22 17.38 4.53
CA LEU A 35 -13.09 18.31 4.38
C LEU A 35 -12.14 18.13 5.56
N SER A 36 -10.84 18.04 5.30
CA SER A 36 -9.85 17.88 6.37
C SER A 36 -9.62 19.21 7.09
N GLU A 37 -9.80 19.20 8.41
CA GLU A 37 -9.58 20.36 9.28
C GLU A 37 -8.14 20.43 9.80
N SER A 38 -7.40 19.33 9.75
CA SER A 38 -6.03 19.23 10.24
C SER A 38 -5.16 18.38 9.35
N SER A 39 -3.87 18.58 9.40
CA SER A 39 -2.86 17.68 8.83
C SER A 39 -2.20 16.86 9.91
N ASN A 40 -1.83 15.61 9.58
CA ASN A 40 -1.05 14.76 10.47
C ASN A 40 0.40 15.29 10.55
N GLU A 41 0.83 15.77 11.72
CA GLU A 41 2.19 16.29 11.93
C GLU A 41 3.29 15.23 11.73
N THR A 42 2.95 13.95 11.90
CA THR A 42 3.88 12.84 11.68
C THR A 42 3.89 12.36 10.22
N TYR A 43 3.09 12.95 9.35
CA TYR A 43 3.07 12.59 7.94
C TYR A 43 4.35 13.07 7.24
N VAL A 44 4.95 12.18 6.44
CA VAL A 44 6.06 12.49 5.54
C VAL A 44 5.51 12.48 4.11
N GLU A 45 5.70 13.57 3.42
CA GLU A 45 5.18 13.75 2.06
C GLU A 45 5.95 12.86 1.07
N PRO A 46 5.24 12.03 0.28
CA PRO A 46 5.89 11.19 -0.73
C PRO A 46 6.38 12.01 -1.92
N ASP A 47 7.24 11.39 -2.71
CA ASP A 47 7.55 11.83 -4.07
C ASP A 47 6.65 11.10 -5.06
N PHE A 48 6.52 11.67 -6.26
CA PHE A 48 5.70 11.14 -7.34
C PHE A 48 6.52 11.03 -8.63
N SER A 49 6.20 10.01 -9.44
CA SER A 49 6.62 9.94 -10.83
C SER A 49 5.39 9.92 -11.76
N ILE A 50 5.54 10.39 -12.98
CA ILE A 50 4.49 10.31 -14.02
C ILE A 50 4.59 8.94 -14.68
N ILE A 51 3.47 8.20 -14.74
CA ILE A 51 3.38 6.97 -15.51
C ILE A 51 3.02 7.31 -16.95
N SER A 52 4.05 7.45 -17.80
CA SER A 52 3.90 7.91 -19.19
C SER A 52 3.09 6.95 -20.07
N GLU A 53 3.09 5.65 -19.76
CA GLU A 53 2.39 4.61 -20.53
C GLU A 53 0.87 4.72 -20.48
N ILE A 54 0.34 5.35 -19.43
CA ILE A 54 -1.11 5.50 -19.20
C ILE A 54 -1.52 6.95 -18.99
N SER A 55 -0.60 7.91 -19.13
CA SER A 55 -0.89 9.35 -19.18
C SER A 55 -1.01 9.77 -20.64
N ASN A 56 -2.01 10.60 -20.97
CA ASN A 56 -2.16 11.16 -22.31
C ASN A 56 -1.76 12.65 -22.38
N CYS A 57 -1.36 13.23 -21.26
CA CYS A 57 -0.87 14.61 -21.17
C CYS A 57 0.15 14.76 -20.03
N ASN A 58 0.81 15.92 -19.98
CA ASN A 58 1.63 16.30 -18.83
C ASN A 58 0.76 16.84 -17.68
N LEU A 59 1.37 17.04 -16.50
CA LEU A 59 0.64 17.50 -15.30
C LEU A 59 0.00 18.89 -15.52
N GLU A 60 0.66 19.79 -16.28
CA GLU A 60 0.20 21.17 -16.49
C GLU A 60 -1.12 21.23 -17.29
N GLU A 61 -1.33 20.29 -18.19
CA GLU A 61 -2.50 20.25 -19.06
C GLU A 61 -3.62 19.37 -18.52
N ALA A 62 -3.39 18.67 -17.41
CA ALA A 62 -4.30 17.64 -16.91
C ALA A 62 -5.63 18.25 -16.43
N GLN A 63 -6.73 17.71 -16.93
CA GLN A 63 -8.09 17.95 -16.45
C GLN A 63 -8.45 17.00 -15.28
N VAL A 64 -7.84 15.80 -15.29
CA VAL A 64 -7.93 14.82 -14.22
C VAL A 64 -6.52 14.37 -13.83
N ILE A 65 -6.22 14.40 -12.55
CA ILE A 65 -4.99 13.85 -11.99
C ILE A 65 -5.35 12.55 -11.27
N LEU A 66 -4.82 11.43 -11.78
CA LEU A 66 -4.96 10.13 -11.15
C LEU A 66 -3.72 9.82 -10.32
N ILE A 67 -3.87 9.40 -9.07
CA ILE A 67 -2.76 9.04 -8.19
C ILE A 67 -2.83 7.55 -7.89
N SER A 68 -1.89 6.80 -8.47
CA SER A 68 -1.72 5.38 -8.24
C SER A 68 -0.90 5.12 -6.98
N ALA A 69 -1.41 4.27 -6.11
CA ALA A 69 -0.74 3.89 -4.88
C ALA A 69 -0.75 2.37 -4.67
N VAL A 70 0.38 1.82 -4.25
CA VAL A 70 0.45 0.44 -3.74
C VAL A 70 -0.26 0.37 -2.39
N GLY A 71 -0.74 -0.80 -1.99
CA GLY A 71 -1.32 -1.00 -0.66
C GLY A 71 -0.40 -0.53 0.47
N ALA A 72 -0.99 0.07 1.50
CA ALA A 72 -0.29 0.55 2.71
C ALA A 72 0.79 1.65 2.49
N THR A 73 0.77 2.39 1.38
CA THR A 73 1.72 3.50 1.13
C THR A 73 1.28 4.86 1.69
N GLY A 74 0.21 4.90 2.48
CA GLY A 74 -0.26 6.15 3.10
C GLY A 74 -1.22 6.98 2.24
N LYS A 75 -1.92 6.36 1.28
CA LYS A 75 -2.91 7.01 0.40
C LYS A 75 -3.91 7.89 1.15
N SER A 76 -4.54 7.38 2.19
CA SER A 76 -5.53 8.13 2.98
C SER A 76 -4.93 9.33 3.73
N GLU A 77 -3.67 9.25 4.15
CA GLU A 77 -2.97 10.39 4.76
C GLU A 77 -2.61 11.44 3.69
N LEU A 78 -2.25 11.01 2.48
CA LEU A 78 -2.07 11.91 1.33
C LEU A 78 -3.37 12.65 0.99
N THR A 79 -4.49 11.93 0.93
CA THR A 79 -5.83 12.51 0.69
C THR A 79 -6.17 13.58 1.72
N LYS A 80 -5.95 13.31 3.02
CA LYS A 80 -6.14 14.30 4.09
C LYS A 80 -5.22 15.51 3.91
N ARG A 81 -3.95 15.27 3.57
CA ARG A 81 -2.97 16.34 3.35
C ARG A 81 -3.34 17.23 2.17
N LEU A 82 -3.77 16.66 1.04
CA LEU A 82 -4.26 17.40 -0.12
C LEU A 82 -5.50 18.22 0.23
N SER A 83 -6.50 17.58 0.85
CA SER A 83 -7.73 18.27 1.29
C SER A 83 -7.46 19.43 2.22
N TYR A 84 -6.58 19.24 3.22
CA TYR A 84 -6.18 20.28 4.15
C TYR A 84 -5.44 21.44 3.46
N SER A 85 -4.48 21.13 2.60
CA SER A 85 -3.64 22.15 1.95
C SER A 85 -4.38 22.96 0.91
N LEU A 86 -5.27 22.32 0.14
CA LEU A 86 -6.02 22.95 -0.93
C LEU A 86 -7.39 23.49 -0.46
N LYS A 87 -7.82 23.13 0.75
CA LYS A 87 -9.17 23.43 1.27
C LYS A 87 -10.28 22.94 0.35
N ILE A 88 -10.12 21.76 -0.24
CA ILE A 88 -11.09 21.12 -1.13
C ILE A 88 -11.63 19.82 -0.50
N PRO A 89 -12.92 19.49 -0.74
CA PRO A 89 -13.53 18.32 -0.13
C PRO A 89 -13.12 17.04 -0.82
N VAL A 90 -13.34 15.96 -0.09
CA VAL A 90 -13.10 14.59 -0.49
C VAL A 90 -14.39 13.82 -0.59
N VAL A 91 -14.59 13.10 -1.67
CA VAL A 91 -15.55 12.00 -1.79
C VAL A 91 -14.78 10.71 -1.57
N ASP A 92 -15.14 9.96 -0.52
CA ASP A 92 -14.54 8.66 -0.21
C ASP A 92 -15.45 7.53 -0.71
N LEU A 93 -15.09 6.94 -1.85
CA LEU A 93 -15.85 5.84 -2.46
C LEU A 93 -15.80 4.56 -1.61
N GLY A 94 -14.81 4.42 -0.73
CA GLY A 94 -14.75 3.33 0.24
C GLY A 94 -15.91 3.37 1.24
N GLN A 95 -16.46 4.54 1.53
CA GLN A 95 -17.57 4.75 2.47
C GLN A 95 -18.93 4.85 1.78
N THR A 96 -18.99 5.16 0.47
CA THR A 96 -20.27 5.27 -0.26
C THR A 96 -21.00 3.93 -0.36
N LYS A 97 -22.34 3.97 -0.37
CA LYS A 97 -23.18 2.77 -0.50
C LYS A 97 -23.32 2.30 -1.94
N VAL A 98 -23.32 3.23 -2.87
CA VAL A 98 -23.56 2.98 -4.28
C VAL A 98 -22.54 3.73 -5.13
N VAL A 99 -22.00 3.05 -6.14
CA VAL A 99 -21.14 3.64 -7.18
C VAL A 99 -21.75 3.30 -8.52
N GLY A 100 -22.07 4.31 -9.34
CA GLY A 100 -22.72 4.16 -10.64
C GLY A 100 -23.12 5.51 -11.21
N GLY A 101 -23.93 5.51 -12.27
CA GLY A 101 -24.39 6.74 -12.90
C GLY A 101 -25.10 7.69 -11.94
N ASN A 102 -24.78 8.97 -12.03
CA ASN A 102 -25.28 10.05 -11.15
C ASN A 102 -24.99 9.88 -9.65
N SER A 103 -24.15 8.93 -9.24
CA SER A 103 -23.87 8.72 -7.82
C SER A 103 -23.03 9.83 -7.22
N LEU A 104 -22.09 10.42 -7.98
CA LEU A 104 -21.34 11.59 -7.54
C LEU A 104 -22.26 12.81 -7.35
N THR A 105 -23.06 13.10 -8.35
CA THR A 105 -24.04 14.18 -8.33
C THR A 105 -25.05 14.00 -7.17
N GLY A 106 -25.57 12.79 -7.01
CA GLY A 106 -26.48 12.43 -5.92
C GLY A 106 -25.87 12.63 -4.54
N LEU A 107 -24.62 12.20 -4.34
CA LEU A 107 -23.88 12.37 -3.09
C LEU A 107 -23.71 13.86 -2.74
N ILE A 108 -23.33 14.68 -3.70
CA ILE A 108 -23.19 16.13 -3.50
C ILE A 108 -24.51 16.75 -3.00
N PHE A 109 -25.64 16.45 -3.66
CA PHE A 109 -26.95 16.97 -3.25
C PHE A 109 -27.48 16.35 -1.94
N GLN A 110 -27.01 15.18 -1.57
CA GLN A 110 -27.29 14.61 -0.25
C GLN A 110 -26.64 15.43 0.87
N HIS A 111 -25.40 15.88 0.66
CA HIS A 111 -24.59 16.54 1.68
C HIS A 111 -24.61 18.07 1.64
N LEU A 112 -24.98 18.68 0.52
CA LEU A 112 -25.13 20.12 0.35
C LEU A 112 -26.58 20.49 0.08
N LYS A 113 -26.95 21.74 0.37
CA LYS A 113 -28.24 22.29 -0.08
C LYS A 113 -28.25 22.32 -1.60
N PRO A 114 -29.41 22.14 -2.27
CA PRO A 114 -29.49 22.06 -3.73
C PRO A 114 -28.81 23.23 -4.46
N LEU A 115 -29.04 24.45 -4.00
CA LEU A 115 -28.44 25.65 -4.59
C LEU A 115 -26.91 25.67 -4.41
N GLU A 116 -26.40 25.31 -3.22
CA GLU A 116 -24.97 25.26 -2.91
C GLU A 116 -24.27 24.14 -3.69
N GLY A 117 -24.90 22.97 -3.78
CA GLY A 117 -24.39 21.83 -4.55
C GLY A 117 -24.33 22.12 -6.05
N GLY A 118 -25.39 22.74 -6.60
CA GLY A 118 -25.42 23.17 -8.00
C GLY A 118 -24.34 24.21 -8.32
N GLN A 119 -24.18 25.23 -7.48
CA GLN A 119 -23.14 26.24 -7.65
C GLN A 119 -21.74 25.65 -7.56
N TRP A 120 -21.53 24.70 -6.65
CA TRP A 120 -20.22 24.05 -6.53
C TRP A 120 -19.87 23.19 -7.75
N LEU A 121 -20.84 22.42 -8.28
CA LEU A 121 -20.66 21.69 -9.53
C LEU A 121 -20.34 22.63 -10.71
N GLU A 122 -21.02 23.75 -10.80
CA GLU A 122 -20.73 24.78 -11.80
C GLU A 122 -19.33 25.38 -11.62
N ASP A 123 -18.89 25.64 -10.39
CA ASP A 123 -17.53 26.12 -10.10
C ASP A 123 -16.46 25.08 -10.50
N ILE A 124 -16.72 23.76 -10.36
CA ILE A 124 -15.84 22.70 -10.87
C ILE A 124 -15.79 22.74 -12.40
N GLN A 125 -16.93 22.75 -13.08
CA GLN A 125 -17.02 22.80 -14.54
C GLN A 125 -16.34 24.03 -15.14
N ASN A 126 -16.36 25.14 -14.43
CA ASN A 126 -15.69 26.38 -14.81
C ASN A 126 -14.21 26.45 -14.42
N GLY A 127 -13.64 25.36 -13.86
CA GLY A 127 -12.23 25.30 -13.47
C GLY A 127 -11.85 26.14 -12.24
N LYS A 128 -12.84 26.77 -11.56
CA LYS A 128 -12.58 27.63 -10.38
C LYS A 128 -12.16 26.84 -9.15
N THR A 129 -12.63 25.62 -9.03
CA THR A 129 -12.31 24.69 -7.93
C THR A 129 -12.13 23.29 -8.44
N CYS A 130 -11.73 22.37 -7.56
CA CYS A 130 -11.61 20.95 -7.89
C CYS A 130 -12.09 20.09 -6.71
N MET A 131 -12.15 18.79 -6.92
CA MET A 131 -12.57 17.82 -5.92
C MET A 131 -11.62 16.64 -5.85
N ILE A 132 -11.45 16.08 -4.66
CA ILE A 132 -10.72 14.83 -4.47
C ILE A 132 -11.71 13.66 -4.42
N ILE A 133 -11.41 12.58 -5.14
CA ILE A 133 -12.13 11.30 -5.05
C ILE A 133 -11.13 10.26 -4.56
N ASP A 134 -11.34 9.73 -3.36
CA ASP A 134 -10.49 8.70 -2.76
C ASP A 134 -11.12 7.31 -2.91
N ALA A 135 -10.30 6.28 -2.73
CA ALA A 135 -10.71 4.87 -2.72
C ALA A 135 -11.40 4.40 -4.02
N LEU A 136 -10.87 4.83 -5.18
CA LEU A 136 -11.42 4.48 -6.49
C LEU A 136 -11.50 2.96 -6.71
N ASP A 137 -10.53 2.23 -6.20
CA ASP A 137 -10.48 0.77 -6.20
C ASP A 137 -11.57 0.11 -5.34
N GLU A 138 -11.89 0.70 -4.19
CA GLU A 138 -13.00 0.22 -3.35
C GLU A 138 -14.36 0.56 -3.98
N GLY A 139 -14.45 1.74 -4.61
CA GLY A 139 -15.61 2.09 -5.43
C GLY A 139 -15.86 1.10 -6.55
N TYR A 140 -14.81 0.72 -7.29
CA TYR A 140 -14.91 -0.29 -8.35
C TYR A 140 -15.36 -1.67 -7.83
N GLN A 141 -14.94 -2.07 -6.63
CA GLN A 141 -15.37 -3.33 -6.01
C GLN A 141 -16.86 -3.37 -5.61
N LYS A 142 -17.49 -2.21 -5.44
CA LYS A 142 -18.91 -2.09 -5.05
C LYS A 142 -19.88 -2.18 -6.21
N THR A 143 -19.38 -2.20 -7.44
CA THR A 143 -20.16 -2.23 -8.67
C THR A 143 -19.55 -3.19 -9.69
N ASN A 144 -20.17 -3.35 -10.83
CA ASN A 144 -19.56 -4.03 -11.98
C ASN A 144 -18.83 -3.03 -12.88
N THR A 145 -18.15 -3.51 -13.91
CA THR A 145 -17.37 -2.66 -14.82
C THR A 145 -18.23 -1.59 -15.50
N GLN A 146 -19.45 -1.91 -15.90
CA GLN A 146 -20.35 -0.93 -16.52
C GLN A 146 -20.77 0.14 -15.52
N GLY A 147 -21.18 -0.22 -14.30
CA GLY A 147 -21.55 0.76 -13.27
C GLY A 147 -20.37 1.65 -12.87
N PHE A 148 -19.13 1.13 -12.93
CA PHE A 148 -17.95 1.95 -12.74
C PHE A 148 -17.72 2.95 -13.88
N PHE A 149 -17.97 2.54 -15.12
CA PHE A 149 -17.92 3.44 -16.28
C PHE A 149 -19.03 4.48 -16.22
N ASP A 150 -20.26 4.10 -15.83
CA ASP A 150 -21.36 5.05 -15.62
C ASP A 150 -21.01 6.10 -14.54
N PHE A 151 -20.24 5.71 -13.51
CA PHE A 151 -19.69 6.65 -12.52
C PHE A 151 -18.65 7.59 -13.14
N LEU A 152 -17.76 7.07 -13.97
CA LEU A 152 -16.76 7.90 -14.67
C LEU A 152 -17.40 8.85 -15.67
N ASP A 153 -18.55 8.48 -16.27
CA ASP A 153 -19.36 9.37 -17.10
C ASP A 153 -19.92 10.55 -16.28
N ASP A 154 -20.47 10.26 -15.09
CA ASP A 154 -20.96 11.31 -14.16
C ASP A 154 -19.81 12.28 -13.75
N VAL A 155 -18.59 11.77 -13.57
CA VAL A 155 -17.38 12.58 -13.36
C VAL A 155 -17.05 13.39 -14.63
N GLY A 156 -17.02 12.73 -15.80
CA GLY A 156 -16.66 13.32 -17.09
C GLY A 156 -17.52 14.54 -17.46
N GLU A 157 -18.83 14.45 -17.19
CA GLU A 157 -19.78 15.57 -17.40
C GLU A 157 -19.47 16.82 -16.57
N LYS A 158 -18.67 16.70 -15.50
CA LYS A 158 -18.35 17.80 -14.58
C LYS A 158 -16.94 18.35 -14.79
N ILE A 159 -16.21 17.85 -15.80
CA ILE A 159 -14.83 18.25 -16.07
C ILE A 159 -14.80 19.60 -16.78
N SER A 160 -13.92 20.49 -16.31
CA SER A 160 -13.57 21.75 -17.00
C SER A 160 -12.84 21.47 -18.30
N LYS A 161 -13.05 22.29 -19.34
CA LYS A 161 -12.36 22.17 -20.63
C LYS A 161 -10.87 22.48 -20.54
N ASP A 162 -10.48 23.40 -19.68
CA ASP A 162 -9.15 24.02 -19.71
C ASP A 162 -8.35 23.82 -18.41
N ASP A 163 -8.93 23.16 -17.37
CA ASP A 163 -8.29 23.15 -16.07
C ASP A 163 -8.60 21.86 -15.26
N CYS A 164 -7.78 21.56 -14.26
CA CYS A 164 -7.96 20.38 -13.40
C CYS A 164 -9.24 20.49 -12.56
N SER A 165 -10.11 19.51 -12.71
CA SER A 165 -11.39 19.37 -12.00
C SER A 165 -11.36 18.30 -10.93
N PHE A 166 -10.59 17.23 -11.13
CA PHE A 166 -10.57 16.10 -10.22
C PHE A 166 -9.17 15.59 -9.93
N ILE A 167 -8.95 15.24 -8.66
CA ILE A 167 -7.81 14.44 -8.20
C ILE A 167 -8.39 13.13 -7.70
N MET A 168 -8.05 12.01 -8.34
CA MET A 168 -8.62 10.71 -7.99
C MET A 168 -7.53 9.78 -7.51
N LEU A 169 -7.73 9.17 -6.34
CA LEU A 169 -6.75 8.26 -5.73
C LEU A 169 -7.29 6.83 -5.74
N GLY A 170 -6.43 5.89 -6.08
CA GLY A 170 -6.80 4.48 -6.12
C GLY A 170 -5.59 3.58 -6.28
N ARG A 171 -5.85 2.28 -6.39
CA ARG A 171 -4.81 1.32 -6.72
C ARG A 171 -4.61 1.21 -8.23
N THR A 172 -3.45 0.69 -8.58
CA THR A 172 -2.99 0.59 -9.96
C THR A 172 -4.06 0.10 -10.94
N ASN A 173 -4.75 -1.00 -10.63
CA ASN A 173 -5.74 -1.57 -11.56
C ASN A 173 -6.95 -0.65 -11.80
N ALA A 174 -7.48 0.00 -10.76
CA ALA A 174 -8.62 0.92 -10.90
C ALA A 174 -8.17 2.22 -11.59
N ILE A 175 -6.95 2.69 -11.31
CA ILE A 175 -6.36 3.86 -11.93
C ILE A 175 -6.10 3.62 -13.42
N GLU A 176 -5.51 2.48 -13.80
CA GLU A 176 -5.29 2.11 -15.21
C GLU A 176 -6.62 2.06 -15.98
N LEU A 177 -7.64 1.41 -15.39
CA LEU A 177 -8.97 1.32 -16.01
C LEU A 177 -9.61 2.70 -16.17
N ALA A 178 -9.55 3.54 -15.13
CA ALA A 178 -10.09 4.90 -15.18
C ALA A 178 -9.35 5.77 -16.19
N SER A 179 -8.02 5.68 -16.26
CA SER A 179 -7.21 6.42 -17.22
C SER A 179 -7.59 6.06 -18.67
N LEU A 180 -7.64 4.75 -18.98
CA LEU A 180 -8.00 4.29 -20.32
C LEU A 180 -9.42 4.70 -20.73
N TYR A 181 -10.37 4.65 -19.78
CA TYR A 181 -11.75 5.04 -20.05
C TYR A 181 -11.90 6.54 -20.31
N LEU A 182 -11.29 7.38 -19.45
CA LEU A 182 -11.33 8.84 -19.59
C LEU A 182 -10.56 9.33 -20.84
N ASP A 183 -9.42 8.69 -21.17
CA ASP A 183 -8.69 8.94 -22.41
C ASP A 183 -9.56 8.65 -23.64
N GLY A 184 -10.30 7.53 -23.62
CA GLY A 184 -11.27 7.20 -24.67
C GLY A 184 -12.38 8.22 -24.87
N GLN A 185 -12.66 9.06 -23.84
CA GLN A 185 -13.59 10.20 -23.93
C GLN A 185 -12.92 11.51 -24.34
N GLY A 186 -11.61 11.50 -24.61
CA GLY A 186 -10.83 12.68 -24.98
C GLY A 186 -10.47 13.60 -23.81
N ILE A 187 -10.56 13.10 -22.57
CA ILE A 187 -10.20 13.84 -21.36
C ILE A 187 -8.69 13.77 -21.16
N LYS A 188 -8.08 14.90 -20.81
CA LYS A 188 -6.65 14.98 -20.51
C LYS A 188 -6.33 14.45 -19.12
N VAL A 189 -5.64 13.33 -19.05
CA VAL A 189 -5.34 12.61 -17.81
C VAL A 189 -3.84 12.53 -17.57
N ALA A 190 -3.38 12.99 -16.42
CA ALA A 190 -2.03 12.73 -15.91
C ALA A 190 -2.09 11.68 -14.79
N VAL A 191 -1.29 10.63 -14.91
CA VAL A 191 -1.24 9.56 -13.92
C VAL A 191 0.07 9.65 -13.15
N LEU A 192 -0.03 9.85 -11.85
CA LEU A 192 1.08 9.89 -10.90
C LEU A 192 1.17 8.59 -10.13
N GLN A 193 2.37 8.10 -9.89
CA GLN A 193 2.65 7.00 -8.97
C GLN A 193 3.32 7.54 -7.71
N ILE A 194 2.88 7.09 -6.55
CA ILE A 194 3.58 7.33 -5.29
C ILE A 194 4.85 6.49 -5.29
N GLU A 195 6.01 7.16 -5.13
CA GLU A 195 7.31 6.51 -5.09
C GLU A 195 7.67 6.04 -3.67
N PRO A 196 8.50 4.98 -3.55
CA PRO A 196 9.14 4.64 -2.28
C PRO A 196 9.94 5.82 -1.73
N PHE A 197 9.96 5.97 -0.42
CA PHE A 197 10.71 7.07 0.20
C PHE A 197 12.22 7.00 -0.11
N SER A 198 12.83 8.14 -0.41
CA SER A 198 14.29 8.29 -0.42
C SER A 198 14.88 7.99 0.96
N LEU A 199 16.19 7.78 1.05
CA LEU A 199 16.84 7.50 2.35
C LEU A 199 16.62 8.63 3.37
N GLU A 200 16.64 9.89 2.93
CA GLU A 200 16.38 11.06 3.77
C GLU A 200 14.95 11.05 4.30
N LYS A 201 13.98 10.84 3.43
CA LYS A 201 12.56 10.74 3.82
C LYS A 201 12.29 9.50 4.66
N ALA A 202 12.98 8.39 4.40
CA ALA A 202 12.92 7.18 5.23
C ALA A 202 13.39 7.46 6.67
N LYS A 203 14.50 8.18 6.84
CA LYS A 203 14.99 8.63 8.15
C LYS A 203 13.98 9.55 8.84
N GLU A 204 13.44 10.53 8.12
CA GLU A 204 12.40 11.43 8.63
C GLU A 204 11.15 10.66 9.07
N PHE A 205 10.70 9.70 8.25
CA PHE A 205 9.53 8.86 8.57
C PHE A 205 9.74 8.10 9.89
N ILE A 206 10.89 7.41 10.02
CA ILE A 206 11.21 6.65 11.23
C ILE A 206 11.29 7.59 12.45
N ASP A 207 11.93 8.75 12.31
CA ASP A 207 12.06 9.73 13.39
C ASP A 207 10.69 10.21 13.87
N LYS A 208 9.81 10.60 12.95
CA LYS A 208 8.45 11.04 13.29
C LYS A 208 7.62 9.93 13.96
N GLN A 209 7.75 8.69 13.52
CA GLN A 209 7.04 7.55 14.14
C GLN A 209 7.59 7.22 15.55
N VAL A 210 8.89 7.29 15.74
CA VAL A 210 9.52 7.04 17.05
C VAL A 210 9.22 8.17 18.04
N CYS A 211 9.32 9.43 17.61
CA CYS A 211 9.04 10.60 18.47
C CYS A 211 7.56 10.69 18.87
N LYS A 212 6.64 10.15 18.09
CA LYS A 212 5.21 10.08 18.44
C LYS A 212 4.97 9.30 19.74
N THR A 213 5.78 8.29 20.01
CA THR A 213 5.63 7.38 21.14
C THR A 213 6.66 7.61 22.25
N ASN A 214 7.78 8.24 21.93
CA ASN A 214 8.91 8.41 22.86
C ASN A 214 9.42 9.86 22.86
N THR A 215 9.48 10.47 24.04
CA THR A 215 10.20 11.73 24.23
C THR A 215 11.67 11.41 24.46
N LEU A 216 12.51 11.69 23.45
CA LEU A 216 13.96 11.46 23.51
C LEU A 216 14.66 12.67 24.12
N SER A 217 15.47 12.45 25.15
CA SER A 217 16.44 13.48 25.59
C SER A 217 17.58 13.61 24.57
N ALA A 218 18.24 14.75 24.51
CA ALA A 218 19.34 15.01 23.57
C ALA A 218 20.42 13.91 23.56
N GLN A 219 20.76 13.36 24.75
CA GLN A 219 21.75 12.29 24.88
C GLN A 219 21.25 10.95 24.29
N HIS A 220 19.95 10.63 24.44
CA HIS A 220 19.35 9.42 23.88
C HIS A 220 19.15 9.56 22.37
N GLU A 221 18.90 10.77 21.88
CA GLU A 221 18.72 11.06 20.46
C GLU A 221 19.95 10.70 19.62
N VAL A 222 21.17 11.01 20.10
CA VAL A 222 22.41 10.64 19.39
C VAL A 222 22.53 9.12 19.24
N SER A 223 22.31 8.38 20.33
CA SER A 223 22.37 6.90 20.31
C SER A 223 21.26 6.29 19.48
N TYR A 224 20.08 6.89 19.49
CA TYR A 224 18.95 6.49 18.66
C TYR A 224 19.26 6.67 17.17
N LYS A 225 19.69 7.88 16.76
CA LYS A 225 20.04 8.17 15.35
C LYS A 225 21.14 7.24 14.85
N ALA A 226 22.19 7.01 15.65
CA ALA A 226 23.23 6.05 15.30
C ALA A 226 22.69 4.62 15.10
N THR A 227 21.72 4.19 15.92
CA THR A 227 21.09 2.88 15.79
C THR A 227 20.20 2.80 14.55
N ARG A 228 19.38 3.82 14.30
CA ARG A 228 18.54 3.95 13.10
C ARG A 228 19.39 3.87 11.85
N ASP A 229 20.43 4.70 11.76
CA ASP A 229 21.32 4.76 10.60
C ASP A 229 22.02 3.42 10.38
N TYR A 230 22.53 2.80 11.46
CA TYR A 230 23.13 1.46 11.36
C TYR A 230 22.16 0.40 10.79
N VAL A 231 20.89 0.42 11.19
CA VAL A 231 19.89 -0.51 10.65
C VAL A 231 19.67 -0.27 9.15
N LEU A 232 19.48 0.98 8.74
CA LEU A 232 19.26 1.34 7.33
C LEU A 232 20.49 1.04 6.47
N ASP A 233 21.70 1.42 6.94
CA ASP A 233 22.95 1.17 6.23
C ASP A 233 23.23 -0.34 6.10
N SER A 234 22.97 -1.12 7.16
CA SER A 234 23.14 -2.58 7.12
C SER A 234 22.21 -3.24 6.08
N LEU A 235 21.00 -2.72 5.89
CA LEU A 235 20.10 -3.20 4.84
C LEU A 235 20.61 -2.75 3.46
N GLY A 236 20.98 -1.47 3.31
CA GLY A 236 21.50 -0.92 2.05
C GLY A 236 22.77 -1.64 1.58
N ASP A 237 23.75 -1.82 2.46
CA ASP A 237 24.99 -2.52 2.16
C ASP A 237 24.78 -3.99 1.74
N PHE A 238 23.77 -4.66 2.32
CA PHE A 238 23.42 -6.03 1.94
C PHE A 238 23.00 -6.11 0.49
N PHE A 239 22.17 -5.19 0.01
CA PHE A 239 21.71 -5.16 -1.38
C PHE A 239 22.82 -4.67 -2.32
N LYS A 240 23.53 -3.60 -1.95
CA LYS A 240 24.60 -3.01 -2.74
C LYS A 240 25.74 -3.99 -3.06
N ALA A 241 26.08 -4.88 -2.12
CA ALA A 241 27.10 -5.91 -2.31
C ALA A 241 26.81 -6.90 -3.45
N LYS A 242 25.63 -6.84 -4.09
CA LYS A 242 25.14 -7.83 -5.07
C LYS A 242 24.97 -7.29 -6.48
N GLY A 243 25.05 -6.00 -6.68
CA GLY A 243 24.98 -5.34 -7.98
C GLY A 243 23.88 -4.29 -8.08
N LYS A 244 23.90 -3.53 -9.18
CA LYS A 244 23.00 -2.38 -9.35
C LYS A 244 21.52 -2.74 -9.29
N GLN A 245 21.11 -3.88 -9.88
CA GLN A 245 19.71 -4.29 -9.89
C GLN A 245 19.21 -4.63 -8.49
N ASP A 246 20.00 -5.36 -7.71
CA ASP A 246 19.62 -5.69 -6.33
C ASP A 246 19.68 -4.45 -5.43
N GLU A 247 20.59 -3.51 -5.65
CA GLU A 247 20.64 -2.22 -4.97
C GLU A 247 19.38 -1.40 -5.21
N GLU A 248 18.91 -1.31 -6.45
CA GLU A 248 17.66 -0.60 -6.79
C GLU A 248 16.44 -1.25 -6.11
N GLN A 249 16.32 -2.57 -6.17
CA GLN A 249 15.26 -3.31 -5.50
C GLN A 249 15.33 -3.17 -3.97
N GLY A 250 16.55 -3.14 -3.43
CA GLY A 250 16.80 -2.90 -2.02
C GLY A 250 16.37 -1.50 -1.57
N ASN A 251 16.67 -0.48 -2.35
CA ASN A 251 16.25 0.89 -2.09
C ASN A 251 14.72 1.01 -2.11
N LYS A 252 14.05 0.39 -3.09
CA LYS A 252 12.59 0.32 -3.15
C LYS A 252 12.00 -0.41 -1.93
N PHE A 253 12.64 -1.48 -1.46
CA PHE A 253 12.25 -2.22 -0.27
C PHE A 253 12.41 -1.35 1.00
N ILE A 254 13.58 -0.74 1.20
CA ILE A 254 13.85 0.11 2.36
C ILE A 254 12.93 1.32 2.39
N GLY A 255 12.66 1.95 1.25
CA GLY A 255 11.75 3.10 1.12
C GLY A 255 10.27 2.77 1.20
N TYR A 256 9.89 1.49 1.31
CA TYR A 256 8.49 1.09 1.36
C TYR A 256 7.89 1.35 2.76
N ALA A 257 6.79 2.11 2.82
CA ALA A 257 6.22 2.55 4.09
C ALA A 257 5.95 1.44 5.13
N PRO A 258 5.42 0.25 4.78
CA PRO A 258 5.29 -0.86 5.72
C PRO A 258 6.63 -1.34 6.30
N VAL A 259 7.72 -1.30 5.54
CA VAL A 259 9.07 -1.66 6.00
C VAL A 259 9.57 -0.62 6.99
N LEU A 260 9.43 0.67 6.67
CA LEU A 260 9.82 1.77 7.56
C LEU A 260 9.05 1.75 8.88
N LEU A 261 7.76 1.41 8.80
CA LEU A 261 6.95 1.28 10.00
C LEU A 261 7.39 0.10 10.87
N ALA A 262 7.71 -1.06 10.25
CA ALA A 262 8.28 -2.21 10.99
C ALA A 262 9.64 -1.89 11.63
N ILE A 263 10.50 -1.11 10.96
CA ILE A 263 11.76 -0.60 11.53
C ILE A 263 11.47 0.35 12.71
N SER A 264 10.48 1.24 12.56
CA SER A 264 10.07 2.14 13.64
C SER A 264 9.56 1.37 14.87
N GLU A 265 8.74 0.35 14.66
CA GLU A 265 8.25 -0.53 15.74
C GLU A 265 9.39 -1.33 16.39
N PHE A 266 10.37 -1.80 15.60
CA PHE A 266 11.58 -2.43 16.14
C PHE A 266 12.35 -1.49 17.07
N LEU A 267 12.56 -0.25 16.65
CA LEU A 267 13.24 0.77 17.46
C LEU A 267 12.40 1.17 18.68
N ASN A 268 11.08 1.32 18.54
CA ASN A 268 10.17 1.65 19.64
C ASN A 268 10.03 0.53 20.69
N SER A 269 10.25 -0.72 20.30
CA SER A 269 10.24 -1.85 21.24
C SER A 269 11.39 -1.78 22.28
N GLN A 270 12.38 -0.93 22.05
CA GLN A 270 13.46 -0.71 22.98
C GLN A 270 13.10 0.38 24.00
N LYS A 271 13.48 0.18 25.27
CA LYS A 271 13.37 1.25 26.27
C LYS A 271 14.32 2.39 25.87
N VAL A 272 13.87 3.62 26.05
CA VAL A 272 14.60 4.85 25.66
C VAL A 272 16.09 4.88 26.07
N GLY A 273 16.44 4.32 27.23
CA GLY A 273 17.84 4.23 27.69
C GLY A 273 18.70 3.14 27.00
N ASN A 274 18.12 2.28 26.17
CA ASN A 274 18.80 1.08 25.67
C ASN A 274 19.40 1.21 24.26
N TYR A 275 19.22 2.33 23.56
CA TYR A 275 19.71 2.48 22.19
C TYR A 275 21.22 2.28 22.05
N LYS A 276 22.01 2.78 23.00
CA LYS A 276 23.46 2.54 23.00
C LYS A 276 23.80 1.04 23.10
N MET A 277 23.10 0.34 24.01
CA MET A 277 23.26 -1.13 24.15
C MET A 277 22.79 -1.88 22.89
N LEU A 278 21.69 -1.46 22.31
CA LEU A 278 21.20 -2.04 21.07
C LEU A 278 22.19 -1.85 19.93
N PHE A 279 22.70 -0.63 19.74
CA PHE A 279 23.74 -0.32 18.75
C PHE A 279 24.96 -1.23 18.90
N GLU A 280 25.52 -1.32 20.11
CA GLU A 280 26.67 -2.17 20.39
C GLU A 280 26.35 -3.66 20.15
N LYS A 281 25.17 -4.10 20.52
CA LYS A 281 24.72 -5.48 20.27
C LYS A 281 24.62 -5.75 18.76
N LEU A 282 23.98 -4.88 18.00
CA LEU A 282 23.86 -5.01 16.55
C LEU A 282 25.23 -5.07 15.88
N LYS A 283 26.13 -4.18 16.28
CA LYS A 283 27.49 -4.09 15.76
C LYS A 283 28.35 -5.32 16.14
N LYS A 284 28.30 -5.75 17.41
CA LYS A 284 29.10 -6.91 17.91
C LYS A 284 28.60 -8.24 17.39
N SER A 285 27.28 -8.44 17.35
CA SER A 285 26.70 -9.71 16.91
C SER A 285 26.81 -9.93 15.42
N LYS A 286 27.34 -8.95 14.64
CA LYS A 286 27.29 -8.96 13.17
C LYS A 286 25.91 -9.46 12.74
N VAL A 287 24.84 -8.82 13.32
CA VAL A 287 23.48 -9.20 12.96
C VAL A 287 23.42 -9.22 11.46
N LYS A 288 23.20 -10.40 10.90
CA LYS A 288 23.13 -10.53 9.45
C LYS A 288 21.95 -9.71 8.99
N SER A 289 22.13 -8.87 8.00
CA SER A 289 21.07 -8.06 7.39
C SER A 289 19.85 -8.91 7.05
N ILE A 290 20.06 -10.18 6.71
CA ILE A 290 18.99 -11.15 6.47
C ILE A 290 18.10 -11.39 7.71
N SER A 291 18.67 -11.38 8.92
CA SER A 291 17.87 -11.53 10.14
C SER A 291 17.02 -10.28 10.43
N LEU A 292 17.51 -9.09 10.06
CA LEU A 292 16.72 -7.86 10.11
C LEU A 292 15.57 -7.91 9.10
N ILE A 293 15.81 -8.38 7.88
CA ILE A 293 14.77 -8.57 6.87
C ILE A 293 13.68 -9.51 7.39
N LEU A 294 14.06 -10.64 7.99
CA LEU A 294 13.10 -11.58 8.56
C LEU A 294 12.27 -10.98 9.71
N ASP A 295 12.89 -10.20 10.59
CA ASP A 295 12.15 -9.49 11.67
C ASP A 295 11.17 -8.46 11.09
N ILE A 296 11.57 -7.73 10.05
CA ILE A 296 10.71 -6.79 9.33
C ILE A 296 9.51 -7.53 8.72
N MET A 297 9.74 -8.67 8.03
CA MET A 297 8.66 -9.47 7.45
C MET A 297 7.65 -9.95 8.50
N HIS A 298 8.16 -10.49 9.61
CA HIS A 298 7.34 -10.90 10.73
C HIS A 298 6.46 -9.76 11.24
N ARG A 299 7.03 -8.58 11.48
CA ARG A 299 6.28 -7.40 11.97
C ARG A 299 5.21 -6.93 10.99
N ILE A 300 5.51 -6.93 9.69
CA ILE A 300 4.52 -6.54 8.68
C ILE A 300 3.32 -7.51 8.70
N LEU A 301 3.58 -8.82 8.70
CA LEU A 301 2.54 -9.85 8.70
C LEU A 301 1.73 -9.86 10.01
N GLU A 302 2.41 -9.75 11.15
CA GLU A 302 1.75 -9.71 12.46
C GLU A 302 0.88 -8.45 12.61
N ARG A 303 1.35 -7.32 12.08
CA ARG A 303 0.60 -6.08 12.07
C ARG A 303 -0.65 -6.17 11.20
N ASP A 304 -0.56 -6.73 10.00
CA ASP A 304 -1.71 -6.93 9.11
C ASP A 304 -2.76 -7.84 9.77
N LYS A 305 -2.32 -8.89 10.45
CA LYS A 305 -3.19 -9.73 11.27
C LYS A 305 -3.85 -8.96 12.40
N THR A 306 -3.05 -8.35 13.26
CA THR A 306 -3.48 -7.84 14.57
C THR A 306 -4.33 -6.58 14.47
N TYR A 307 -3.95 -5.66 13.57
CA TYR A 307 -4.62 -4.35 13.48
C TYR A 307 -5.62 -4.25 12.34
N LYS A 308 -5.65 -5.20 11.42
CA LYS A 308 -6.54 -5.16 10.27
C LYS A 308 -7.52 -6.33 10.24
N VAL A 309 -7.03 -7.56 10.04
CA VAL A 309 -7.91 -8.71 9.78
C VAL A 309 -8.60 -9.21 11.04
N VAL A 310 -7.91 -9.28 12.17
CA VAL A 310 -8.53 -9.73 13.43
C VAL A 310 -9.67 -8.82 13.85
N PRO A 311 -9.49 -7.49 14.05
CA PRO A 311 -10.56 -6.63 14.53
C PRO A 311 -11.72 -6.46 13.55
N ASN A 312 -11.42 -6.38 12.25
CA ASN A 312 -12.41 -6.01 11.25
C ASN A 312 -13.10 -7.20 10.58
N LEU A 313 -12.54 -8.41 10.68
CA LEU A 313 -13.12 -9.62 10.10
C LEU A 313 -13.32 -10.73 11.12
N ILE A 314 -12.23 -11.27 11.69
CA ILE A 314 -12.31 -12.48 12.53
C ILE A 314 -13.20 -12.26 13.75
N MET A 315 -13.05 -11.13 14.45
CA MET A 315 -13.85 -10.83 15.66
C MET A 315 -15.35 -10.70 15.33
N GLY A 316 -15.71 -10.23 14.17
CA GLY A 316 -17.10 -10.20 13.68
C GLY A 316 -17.68 -11.61 13.52
N ILE A 317 -16.96 -12.49 12.82
CA ILE A 317 -17.37 -13.86 12.55
C ILE A 317 -17.53 -14.68 13.85
N VAL A 318 -16.59 -14.51 14.79
CA VAL A 318 -16.58 -15.30 16.02
C VAL A 318 -17.42 -14.68 17.15
N LYS A 319 -18.07 -13.55 16.93
CA LYS A 319 -18.80 -12.79 17.99
C LYS A 319 -19.71 -13.65 18.83
N ASN A 320 -20.49 -14.53 18.21
CA ASN A 320 -21.49 -15.39 18.85
C ASN A 320 -21.02 -16.83 19.03
N ARG A 321 -19.72 -17.12 18.88
CA ARG A 321 -19.14 -18.46 19.08
C ARG A 321 -18.63 -18.66 20.50
N SER A 322 -18.36 -19.93 20.89
CA SER A 322 -17.81 -20.27 22.21
C SER A 322 -16.42 -19.62 22.41
N THR A 323 -16.06 -19.42 23.69
CA THR A 323 -14.73 -18.85 24.04
C THR A 323 -13.59 -19.73 23.52
N GLU A 324 -13.77 -21.05 23.54
CA GLU A 324 -12.78 -22.00 23.04
C GLU A 324 -12.58 -21.86 21.51
N PHE A 325 -13.69 -21.80 20.79
CA PHE A 325 -13.63 -21.57 19.32
C PHE A 325 -12.96 -20.23 18.98
N LYS A 326 -13.26 -19.16 19.73
CA LYS A 326 -12.59 -17.85 19.54
C LYS A 326 -11.07 -17.96 19.66
N LYS A 327 -10.58 -18.67 20.69
CA LYS A 327 -9.14 -18.88 20.88
C LYS A 327 -8.51 -19.64 19.71
N VAL A 328 -9.16 -20.70 19.21
CA VAL A 328 -8.68 -21.47 18.06
C VAL A 328 -8.65 -20.59 16.81
N ALA A 329 -9.73 -19.88 16.49
CA ALA A 329 -9.81 -19.01 15.33
C ALA A 329 -8.74 -17.90 15.35
N LEU A 330 -8.52 -17.25 16.51
CA LEU A 330 -7.50 -16.20 16.65
C LEU A 330 -6.07 -16.73 16.51
N ARG A 331 -5.83 -17.98 16.95
CA ARG A 331 -4.52 -18.63 16.85
C ARG A 331 -4.25 -19.07 15.41
N ASP A 332 -5.18 -19.78 14.78
CA ASP A 332 -4.96 -20.58 13.58
C ASP A 332 -5.34 -19.84 12.28
N ALA A 333 -6.23 -18.81 12.33
CA ALA A 333 -6.57 -18.03 11.17
C ALA A 333 -5.60 -16.88 10.94
N TYR A 334 -5.34 -16.63 9.67
CA TYR A 334 -4.48 -15.54 9.16
C TYR A 334 -3.08 -15.53 9.77
N THR A 335 -2.52 -16.73 9.94
CA THR A 335 -1.11 -16.89 10.36
C THR A 335 -0.16 -16.37 9.29
N GLU A 336 1.09 -16.11 9.65
CA GLU A 336 2.11 -15.70 8.66
C GLU A 336 2.21 -16.67 7.47
N GLU A 337 2.13 -17.97 7.75
CA GLU A 337 2.18 -19.01 6.73
C GLU A 337 0.94 -18.94 5.82
N GLU A 338 -0.24 -18.77 6.40
CA GLU A 338 -1.47 -18.62 5.63
C GLU A 338 -1.46 -17.34 4.78
N GLN A 339 -1.01 -16.22 5.34
CA GLN A 339 -0.86 -14.96 4.59
C GLN A 339 0.06 -15.15 3.38
N CYS A 340 1.25 -15.72 3.59
CA CYS A 340 2.19 -16.02 2.49
C CYS A 340 1.57 -16.95 1.45
N ALA A 341 0.87 -18.01 1.90
CA ALA A 341 0.24 -18.96 0.99
C ALA A 341 -0.89 -18.32 0.17
N ARG A 342 -1.75 -17.52 0.79
CA ARG A 342 -2.81 -16.80 0.07
C ARG A 342 -2.24 -15.82 -0.96
N VAL A 343 -1.16 -15.10 -0.61
CA VAL A 343 -0.45 -14.25 -1.57
C VAL A 343 0.07 -15.08 -2.74
N LEU A 344 0.71 -16.23 -2.49
CA LEU A 344 1.21 -17.11 -3.56
C LEU A 344 0.08 -17.57 -4.49
N TYR A 345 -1.09 -17.96 -3.96
CA TYR A 345 -2.22 -18.39 -4.77
C TYR A 345 -2.81 -17.22 -5.60
N ILE A 346 -2.84 -16.00 -5.06
CA ILE A 346 -3.20 -14.79 -5.84
C ILE A 346 -2.20 -14.56 -7.00
N LEU A 347 -0.90 -14.71 -6.75
CA LEU A 347 0.13 -14.58 -7.77
C LEU A 347 0.03 -15.66 -8.86
N LEU A 348 -0.43 -16.86 -8.51
CA LEU A 348 -0.73 -17.93 -9.46
C LEU A 348 -2.03 -17.71 -10.25
N GLY A 349 -2.93 -16.83 -9.76
CA GLY A 349 -4.28 -16.65 -10.30
C GLY A 349 -5.23 -17.79 -9.90
N GLU A 350 -4.99 -18.44 -8.77
CA GLU A 350 -5.71 -19.61 -8.26
C GLU A 350 -6.39 -19.30 -6.91
N ASP A 351 -7.47 -20.03 -6.60
CA ASP A 351 -8.10 -19.95 -5.29
C ASP A 351 -7.30 -20.71 -4.22
N TYR A 352 -7.22 -20.14 -3.02
CA TYR A 352 -6.58 -20.79 -1.87
C TYR A 352 -7.44 -21.95 -1.36
N PRO A 353 -6.95 -23.23 -1.41
CA PRO A 353 -7.80 -24.39 -1.22
C PRO A 353 -7.97 -24.82 0.25
N PHE A 354 -7.17 -24.29 1.17
CA PHE A 354 -7.10 -24.81 2.52
C PHE A 354 -7.97 -24.01 3.50
N LYS A 355 -8.47 -24.69 4.56
CA LYS A 355 -9.20 -24.08 5.67
C LYS A 355 -8.24 -23.85 6.84
N PRO A 356 -8.27 -22.66 7.48
CA PRO A 356 -7.45 -22.40 8.67
C PRO A 356 -7.98 -23.07 9.92
N VAL A 357 -9.32 -23.23 9.99
CA VAL A 357 -10.03 -23.87 11.11
C VAL A 357 -11.00 -24.89 10.54
N ASP A 358 -11.16 -26.01 11.23
CA ASP A 358 -12.10 -27.08 10.82
C ASP A 358 -13.56 -26.73 11.22
N ASP A 359 -14.09 -25.67 10.60
CA ASP A 359 -15.48 -25.22 10.75
C ASP A 359 -15.93 -24.61 9.41
N GLU A 360 -16.93 -25.23 8.77
CA GLU A 360 -17.40 -24.83 7.45
C GLU A 360 -18.04 -23.44 7.43
N ALA A 361 -18.83 -23.12 8.44
CA ALA A 361 -19.51 -21.82 8.51
C ALA A 361 -18.51 -20.69 8.72
N PHE A 362 -17.48 -20.92 9.54
CA PHE A 362 -16.37 -19.96 9.69
C PHE A 362 -15.61 -19.79 8.36
N ASP A 363 -15.24 -20.88 7.68
CA ASP A 363 -14.46 -20.83 6.45
C ASP A 363 -15.17 -20.05 5.33
N ILE A 364 -16.48 -20.25 5.16
CA ILE A 364 -17.29 -19.54 4.17
C ILE A 364 -17.26 -18.02 4.41
N GLU A 365 -17.58 -17.58 5.64
CA GLU A 365 -17.61 -16.16 5.98
C GLU A 365 -16.20 -15.54 5.94
N TYR A 366 -15.21 -16.28 6.39
CA TYR A 366 -13.82 -15.87 6.41
C TYR A 366 -13.25 -15.66 5.00
N ARG A 367 -13.45 -16.64 4.09
CA ARG A 367 -13.05 -16.50 2.68
C ARG A 367 -13.73 -15.32 2.02
N LYS A 368 -15.06 -15.19 2.21
CA LYS A 368 -15.83 -14.07 1.67
C LYS A 368 -15.27 -12.72 2.13
N GLY A 369 -14.97 -12.60 3.44
CA GLY A 369 -14.39 -11.37 3.97
C GLY A 369 -12.98 -11.09 3.45
N LEU A 370 -12.14 -12.13 3.32
CA LEU A 370 -10.76 -11.95 2.83
C LEU A 370 -10.67 -11.49 1.37
N VAL A 371 -11.66 -11.71 0.53
CA VAL A 371 -11.71 -11.14 -0.82
C VAL A 371 -11.56 -9.61 -0.80
N THR A 372 -12.12 -8.96 0.23
CA THR A 372 -11.98 -7.51 0.42
C THR A 372 -10.59 -7.11 0.94
N TRP A 373 -9.99 -7.90 1.83
CA TRP A 373 -8.75 -7.53 2.53
C TRP A 373 -7.48 -7.94 1.81
N MET A 374 -7.47 -9.07 1.10
CA MET A 374 -6.26 -9.59 0.44
C MET A 374 -5.70 -8.68 -0.66
N PRO A 375 -6.50 -7.96 -1.45
CA PRO A 375 -5.96 -6.99 -2.41
C PRO A 375 -5.12 -5.89 -1.75
N ASP A 376 -5.36 -5.59 -0.45
CA ASP A 376 -4.62 -4.63 0.38
C ASP A 376 -3.44 -5.21 1.13
N HIS A 377 -3.09 -6.48 0.88
CA HIS A 377 -1.98 -7.11 1.55
C HIS A 377 -0.66 -6.39 1.24
N PRO A 378 0.19 -6.04 2.24
CA PRO A 378 1.41 -5.27 2.04
C PRO A 378 2.41 -5.90 1.06
N PHE A 379 2.33 -7.20 0.83
CA PHE A 379 3.21 -7.90 -0.10
C PHE A 379 2.73 -7.89 -1.55
N LEU A 380 1.56 -7.28 -1.84
CA LEU A 380 0.96 -7.24 -3.16
C LEU A 380 0.91 -5.82 -3.75
N LYS A 381 1.14 -5.74 -5.05
CA LYS A 381 0.79 -4.63 -5.94
C LYS A 381 -0.14 -5.18 -7.01
N GLY A 382 -1.45 -5.11 -6.75
CA GLY A 382 -2.45 -5.82 -7.56
C GLY A 382 -2.22 -7.34 -7.52
N ARG A 383 -1.98 -7.97 -8.68
CA ARG A 383 -1.67 -9.40 -8.80
C ARG A 383 -0.17 -9.69 -8.95
N LYS A 384 0.69 -8.74 -8.59
CA LYS A 384 2.15 -8.87 -8.63
C LYS A 384 2.73 -8.69 -7.23
N PRO A 385 3.94 -9.20 -6.97
CA PRO A 385 4.64 -8.87 -5.73
C PRO A 385 4.89 -7.36 -5.63
N ALA A 386 4.70 -6.78 -4.46
CA ALA A 386 5.01 -5.36 -4.24
C ALA A 386 6.53 -5.08 -4.32
N ASN A 387 7.35 -6.10 -3.99
CA ASN A 387 8.81 -6.06 -4.12
C ASN A 387 9.36 -7.50 -4.21
N VAL A 388 10.49 -7.66 -4.90
CA VAL A 388 11.18 -8.94 -5.05
C VAL A 388 11.57 -9.61 -3.71
N VAL A 389 11.81 -8.81 -2.68
CA VAL A 389 12.17 -9.32 -1.34
C VAL A 389 10.96 -10.05 -0.72
N PHE A 390 9.75 -9.51 -0.87
CA PHE A 390 8.52 -10.17 -0.43
C PHE A 390 8.26 -11.47 -1.19
N GLU A 391 8.43 -11.44 -2.51
CA GLU A 391 8.31 -12.60 -3.37
C GLU A 391 9.22 -13.74 -2.91
N CYS A 392 10.51 -13.45 -2.77
CA CYS A 392 11.50 -14.42 -2.31
C CYS A 392 11.22 -14.93 -0.89
N TYR A 393 10.71 -14.06 0.00
CA TYR A 393 10.34 -14.47 1.36
C TYR A 393 9.17 -15.44 1.37
N ILE A 394 8.11 -15.16 0.60
CA ILE A 394 6.93 -16.03 0.47
C ILE A 394 7.37 -17.43 0.02
N LEU A 395 8.16 -17.51 -1.04
CA LEU A 395 8.62 -18.77 -1.60
C LEU A 395 9.52 -19.52 -0.63
N ALA A 396 10.48 -18.83 -0.02
CA ALA A 396 11.40 -19.41 0.96
C ALA A 396 10.68 -19.91 2.24
N LYS A 397 9.61 -19.23 2.66
CA LYS A 397 8.78 -19.64 3.80
C LYS A 397 7.97 -20.89 3.51
N LEU A 398 7.42 -21.01 2.30
CA LEU A 398 6.45 -22.04 1.96
C LEU A 398 7.07 -23.32 1.40
N ILE A 399 8.23 -23.24 0.74
CA ILE A 399 8.84 -24.38 0.05
C ILE A 399 9.22 -25.53 1.00
N GLY A 400 9.52 -25.21 2.26
CA GLY A 400 9.80 -26.19 3.31
C GLY A 400 8.58 -26.95 3.83
N ASN A 401 7.36 -26.54 3.46
CA ASN A 401 6.12 -27.17 3.88
C ASN A 401 5.50 -27.95 2.71
N ASN A 402 5.41 -29.30 2.87
CA ASN A 402 4.85 -30.18 1.83
C ASN A 402 3.47 -29.77 1.34
N LYS A 403 2.67 -29.09 2.18
CA LYS A 403 1.33 -28.58 1.84
C LYS A 403 1.34 -27.58 0.68
N TYR A 404 2.42 -26.80 0.55
CA TYR A 404 2.52 -25.70 -0.43
C TYR A 404 3.60 -25.93 -1.49
N LYS A 405 4.40 -26.98 -1.35
CA LYS A 405 5.56 -27.27 -2.20
C LYS A 405 5.21 -27.22 -3.69
N ASP A 406 4.13 -27.87 -4.09
CA ASP A 406 3.67 -27.91 -5.48
C ASP A 406 3.28 -26.52 -6.02
N ALA A 407 2.63 -25.70 -5.20
CA ALA A 407 2.28 -24.31 -5.58
C ALA A 407 3.54 -23.46 -5.78
N VAL A 408 4.54 -23.62 -4.91
CA VAL A 408 5.83 -22.93 -5.05
C VAL A 408 6.53 -23.36 -6.36
N TYR A 409 6.58 -24.65 -6.68
CA TYR A 409 7.19 -25.11 -7.94
C TYR A 409 6.42 -24.60 -9.17
N ARG A 410 5.08 -24.61 -9.15
CA ARG A 410 4.30 -24.04 -10.26
C ARG A 410 4.62 -22.55 -10.48
N TYR A 411 4.85 -21.80 -9.39
CA TYR A 411 5.23 -20.40 -9.49
C TYR A 411 6.64 -20.21 -10.04
N LEU A 412 7.62 -20.93 -9.51
CA LEU A 412 9.02 -20.90 -9.95
C LEU A 412 9.19 -21.27 -11.44
N ASN A 413 8.37 -22.18 -11.95
CA ASN A 413 8.40 -22.57 -13.37
C ASN A 413 7.83 -21.48 -14.30
N LYS A 414 7.08 -20.51 -13.77
CA LYS A 414 6.46 -19.42 -14.56
C LYS A 414 7.19 -18.09 -14.41
N THR A 415 8.03 -17.93 -13.40
CA THR A 415 8.53 -16.62 -13.00
C THR A 415 10.02 -16.66 -12.68
N GLN A 416 10.79 -15.70 -13.23
CA GLN A 416 12.17 -15.49 -12.80
C GLN A 416 12.19 -14.76 -11.46
N ILE A 417 12.90 -15.32 -10.49
CA ILE A 417 13.10 -14.72 -9.18
C ILE A 417 14.56 -14.32 -8.96
N SER A 418 14.83 -13.45 -7.99
CA SER A 418 16.18 -13.17 -7.53
C SER A 418 16.73 -14.41 -6.79
N SER A 419 17.52 -15.22 -7.51
CA SER A 419 18.16 -16.44 -6.97
C SER A 419 18.97 -16.14 -5.71
N PHE A 420 19.64 -14.99 -5.68
CA PHE A 420 20.42 -14.53 -4.53
C PHE A 420 19.54 -14.30 -3.31
N MET A 421 18.50 -13.46 -3.40
CA MET A 421 17.62 -13.13 -2.28
C MET A 421 16.91 -14.39 -1.78
N PHE A 422 16.35 -15.18 -2.70
CA PHE A 422 15.70 -16.45 -2.35
C PHE A 422 16.64 -17.39 -1.58
N PHE A 423 17.89 -17.58 -2.06
CA PHE A 423 18.84 -18.47 -1.41
C PHE A 423 19.16 -18.05 0.03
N TYR A 424 19.41 -16.75 0.27
CA TYR A 424 19.71 -16.27 1.62
C TYR A 424 18.52 -16.39 2.57
N LEU A 425 17.31 -16.05 2.13
CA LEU A 425 16.09 -16.22 2.91
C LEU A 425 15.79 -17.69 3.19
N PHE A 426 15.89 -18.53 2.16
CA PHE A 426 15.71 -19.97 2.29
C PHE A 426 16.67 -20.58 3.30
N LYS A 427 17.96 -20.29 3.19
CA LYS A 427 19.00 -20.78 4.11
C LYS A 427 18.75 -20.36 5.55
N GLU A 428 18.30 -19.14 5.77
CA GLU A 428 18.05 -18.61 7.12
C GLU A 428 16.78 -19.21 7.73
N LEU A 429 15.70 -19.32 6.94
CA LEU A 429 14.42 -19.88 7.39
C LEU A 429 14.48 -21.39 7.64
N ASN A 430 15.25 -22.10 6.83
CA ASN A 430 15.29 -23.58 6.80
C ASN A 430 16.60 -24.16 7.35
N LYS A 431 17.27 -23.47 8.26
CA LYS A 431 18.55 -23.89 8.88
C LYS A 431 18.56 -25.33 9.42
N LYS A 432 17.40 -25.87 9.80
CA LYS A 432 17.25 -27.21 10.38
C LYS A 432 16.82 -28.28 9.36
N GLN A 433 16.56 -27.90 8.12
CA GLN A 433 16.13 -28.83 7.06
C GLN A 433 17.30 -29.14 6.12
N ASN A 434 17.35 -30.38 5.64
CA ASN A 434 18.26 -30.74 4.55
C ASN A 434 17.81 -29.98 3.29
N ILE A 435 18.75 -29.28 2.66
CA ILE A 435 18.51 -28.55 1.40
C ILE A 435 18.27 -29.61 0.33
N ASP A 436 17.10 -29.60 -0.28
CA ASP A 436 16.78 -30.42 -1.43
C ASP A 436 17.61 -29.94 -2.64
N ALA A 437 18.44 -30.80 -3.22
CA ALA A 437 19.30 -30.47 -4.36
C ALA A 437 18.47 -29.97 -5.58
N GLU A 438 17.24 -30.45 -5.71
CA GLU A 438 16.31 -30.08 -6.78
C GLU A 438 15.93 -28.59 -6.72
N ILE A 439 15.82 -28.03 -5.51
CA ILE A 439 15.52 -26.59 -5.29
C ILE A 439 16.67 -25.73 -5.80
N ILE A 440 17.91 -26.14 -5.56
CA ILE A 440 19.11 -25.42 -5.99
C ILE A 440 19.19 -25.40 -7.52
N VAL A 441 18.91 -26.51 -8.18
CA VAL A 441 18.94 -26.63 -9.64
C VAL A 441 17.85 -25.77 -10.28
N THR A 442 16.63 -25.82 -9.77
CA THR A 442 15.49 -25.01 -10.30
C THR A 442 15.71 -23.51 -10.19
N THR A 443 16.42 -23.04 -9.15
CA THR A 443 16.72 -21.62 -8.96
C THR A 443 17.96 -21.13 -9.70
N GLN A 444 18.89 -22.02 -10.09
CA GLN A 444 20.13 -21.67 -10.82
C GLN A 444 20.00 -21.75 -12.34
N HIS A 445 19.10 -22.57 -12.88
CA HIS A 445 18.91 -22.75 -14.32
C HIS A 445 17.45 -22.69 -14.73
N PRO A 446 16.90 -21.47 -14.94
CA PRO A 446 15.56 -21.35 -15.52
C PRO A 446 15.46 -21.78 -17.00
N TYR A 447 16.58 -22.13 -17.65
CA TYR A 447 16.69 -22.58 -19.04
C TYR A 447 17.46 -23.91 -19.15
N GLY A 448 16.96 -24.92 -18.52
CA GLY A 448 17.53 -26.24 -18.69
C GLY A 448 16.45 -27.26 -18.98
N HIS A 449 15.93 -27.24 -20.20
CA HIS A 449 15.52 -28.42 -21.00
C HIS A 449 14.80 -27.92 -22.26
N GLU A 450 15.56 -27.72 -23.35
CA GLU A 450 15.16 -28.15 -24.68
C GLU A 450 15.61 -29.59 -24.89
#